data_321fa5eaadae89d43a688751a1db1953
#
_entry.id   321fa5eaadae89d43a688751a1db1953
#
_cell.length_a   1.000
_cell.length_b   1.000
_cell.length_c   1.000
_cell.angle_alpha   90.00
_cell.angle_beta   90.00
_cell.angle_gamma   90.00
#
_symmetry.space_group_name_H-M   'P 1'
#
loop_
_entity.id
_entity.type
_entity.pdbx_description
1 polymer ?
#
loop_
_entity_poly.entity_id
_entity_poly.type
_entity_poly.pdbx_seq_one_letter_code
_entity_poly.pdbx_strand_id
1 'polypeptide(L)'
;IVMEQQHKRIIKEALNVLGKKNFAFIAHAGSFPAEEGKNTGFGSVASNAGKTLVDFVSGIFNAIQLGPAGKTKSCDSSPYTGTIFSNNPLFIDLGLLTTPEFFSLLSEETYNKICENNPNKDKNKTAYSYIYKAQDEALREAYDNFKKNNPFKLVEALETFKKNNAMWLENDALYEALSIENGNDYWPIWENEDDKHLCNPKNQEEKERFAARKAEISEKYADEIEFYAFKQLLASLQNERTKEYALSKDIRMIADRQVAFSDRDVWAYQALFLDGWMLGCPPDLFSDDGQAWGFPVINPEKMYNEDGSLGEAGKLMKALFKKMFVENPGGVRIDHLVGLIDPWVYKAGKTPKIEDGAGRLYSSPEHEFLKKFAVATEEDLNEEVTADT
;
A
#
# COMPACT_ATOMS: atom_id res chain seq x y z
N ILE A 1 -14.70 24.67 -12.90
CA ILE A 1 -14.39 26.08 -12.57
C ILE A 1 -12.93 26.30 -12.96
N VAL A 2 -12.70 27.00 -14.04
CA VAL A 2 -11.34 27.38 -14.44
C VAL A 2 -10.96 28.61 -13.61
N MET A 3 -9.89 28.51 -12.81
CA MET A 3 -9.34 29.66 -12.10
C MET A 3 -8.77 30.68 -13.10
N GLU A 4 -9.08 31.94 -12.88
CA GLU A 4 -8.55 33.01 -13.70
C GLU A 4 -7.01 33.09 -13.58
N GLN A 5 -6.34 33.51 -14.67
CA GLN A 5 -4.88 33.66 -14.70
C GLN A 5 -4.35 34.58 -13.57
N GLN A 6 -5.17 35.52 -13.14
CA GLN A 6 -4.85 36.42 -12.03
C GLN A 6 -4.65 35.68 -10.72
N HIS A 7 -5.50 34.66 -10.40
CA HIS A 7 -5.36 33.84 -9.18
C HIS A 7 -4.07 33.04 -9.19
N LYS A 8 -3.74 32.42 -10.33
CA LYS A 8 -2.46 31.69 -10.49
C LYS A 8 -1.25 32.59 -10.23
N ARG A 9 -1.29 33.83 -10.72
CA ARG A 9 -0.23 34.79 -10.48
C ARG A 9 -0.10 35.17 -9.01
N ILE A 10 -1.21 35.47 -8.34
CA ILE A 10 -1.24 35.81 -6.91
C ILE A 10 -0.65 34.68 -6.07
N ILE A 11 -1.03 33.43 -6.35
CA ILE A 11 -0.51 32.25 -5.63
C ILE A 11 0.99 32.11 -5.85
N LYS A 12 1.46 32.27 -7.08
CA LYS A 12 2.89 32.21 -7.39
C LYS A 12 3.68 33.29 -6.66
N GLU A 13 3.17 34.52 -6.65
CA GLU A 13 3.77 35.64 -5.93
C GLU A 13 3.80 35.37 -4.40
N ALA A 14 2.70 34.86 -3.83
CA ALA A 14 2.65 34.49 -2.42
C ALA A 14 3.66 33.39 -2.05
N LEU A 15 3.78 32.35 -2.87
CA LEU A 15 4.78 31.29 -2.67
C LEU A 15 6.22 31.84 -2.73
N ASN A 16 6.49 32.75 -3.66
CA ASN A 16 7.79 33.41 -3.76
C ASN A 16 8.12 34.23 -2.49
N VAL A 17 7.15 34.98 -1.96
CA VAL A 17 7.31 35.74 -0.70
C VAL A 17 7.61 34.82 0.46
N LEU A 18 6.96 33.61 0.50
CA LEU A 18 7.17 32.60 1.52
C LEU A 18 8.45 31.76 1.32
N GLY A 19 9.18 31.98 0.22
CA GLY A 19 10.33 31.16 -0.14
C GLY A 19 9.98 29.70 -0.44
N LYS A 20 8.73 29.43 -0.85
CA LYS A 20 8.23 28.07 -1.15
C LYS A 20 8.12 27.86 -2.65
N LYS A 21 8.43 26.63 -3.09
CA LYS A 21 8.31 26.21 -4.49
C LYS A 21 7.17 25.22 -4.73
N ASN A 22 6.80 24.47 -3.70
CA ASN A 22 5.81 23.40 -3.76
C ASN A 22 4.61 23.75 -2.91
N PHE A 23 3.43 23.50 -3.48
CA PHE A 23 2.16 23.59 -2.78
C PHE A 23 1.32 22.39 -3.20
N ALA A 24 1.15 21.42 -2.29
CA ALA A 24 0.49 20.16 -2.56
C ALA A 24 -0.94 20.16 -2.02
N PHE A 25 -1.85 19.60 -2.79
CA PHE A 25 -3.20 19.23 -2.34
C PHE A 25 -3.16 17.82 -1.76
N ILE A 26 -3.75 17.62 -0.59
CA ILE A 26 -3.82 16.31 0.07
C ILE A 26 -5.26 15.83 0.01
N ALA A 27 -5.48 14.68 -0.63
CA ALA A 27 -6.77 14.00 -0.65
C ALA A 27 -6.56 12.49 -0.75
N HIS A 28 -7.22 11.73 0.09
CA HIS A 28 -7.25 10.28 -0.04
C HIS A 28 -7.91 9.89 -1.37
N ALA A 29 -7.32 8.93 -2.09
CA ALA A 29 -7.80 8.53 -3.42
C ALA A 29 -9.29 8.12 -3.44
N GLY A 30 -9.76 7.45 -2.38
CA GLY A 30 -11.18 7.07 -2.22
C GLY A 30 -12.14 8.22 -1.93
N SER A 31 -11.62 9.43 -1.65
CA SER A 31 -12.41 10.64 -1.39
C SER A 31 -12.62 11.51 -2.63
N PHE A 32 -12.14 11.07 -3.80
CA PHE A 32 -12.35 11.78 -5.04
C PHE A 32 -13.83 11.81 -5.42
N PRO A 33 -14.30 12.90 -6.08
CA PRO A 33 -15.69 13.04 -6.42
C PRO A 33 -16.15 12.03 -7.48
N ALA A 34 -17.46 11.83 -7.57
CA ALA A 34 -18.10 11.13 -8.67
C ALA A 34 -18.96 12.10 -9.49
N GLU A 35 -19.18 11.83 -10.76
CA GLU A 35 -20.18 12.51 -11.57
C GLU A 35 -21.59 12.16 -11.06
N GLU A 36 -22.57 13.04 -11.33
CA GLU A 36 -23.97 12.79 -10.98
C GLU A 36 -24.44 11.45 -11.56
N GLY A 37 -25.05 10.61 -10.74
CA GLY A 37 -25.52 9.29 -11.13
C GLY A 37 -24.41 8.22 -11.36
N LYS A 38 -23.13 8.58 -11.15
CA LYS A 38 -21.98 7.68 -11.39
C LYS A 38 -21.21 7.32 -10.11
N ASN A 39 -21.81 7.50 -8.96
CA ASN A 39 -21.21 7.20 -7.67
C ASN A 39 -21.33 5.70 -7.33
N THR A 40 -20.24 4.97 -7.45
CA THR A 40 -20.17 3.52 -7.11
C THR A 40 -20.08 3.25 -5.61
N GLY A 41 -19.90 4.29 -4.79
CA GLY A 41 -19.69 4.16 -3.34
C GLY A 41 -18.24 4.33 -2.90
N PHE A 42 -17.32 4.50 -3.85
CA PHE A 42 -15.91 4.78 -3.61
C PHE A 42 -15.38 5.70 -4.72
N GLY A 43 -14.59 6.70 -4.35
CA GLY A 43 -14.01 7.62 -5.32
C GLY A 43 -12.86 7.00 -6.12
N SER A 44 -12.59 7.52 -7.30
CA SER A 44 -11.43 7.13 -8.09
C SER A 44 -10.77 8.33 -8.75
N VAL A 45 -9.46 8.42 -8.59
CA VAL A 45 -8.61 9.42 -9.24
C VAL A 45 -8.66 9.27 -10.77
N ALA A 46 -8.82 8.04 -11.25
CA ALA A 46 -8.85 7.70 -12.67
C ALA A 46 -10.17 8.07 -13.37
N SER A 47 -11.24 8.34 -12.61
CA SER A 47 -12.55 8.70 -13.13
C SER A 47 -12.55 10.06 -13.86
N ASN A 48 -13.59 10.34 -14.63
CA ASN A 48 -13.79 11.66 -15.24
C ASN A 48 -13.91 12.76 -14.18
N ALA A 49 -14.62 12.50 -13.07
CA ALA A 49 -14.69 13.43 -11.95
C ALA A 49 -13.33 13.63 -11.28
N GLY A 50 -12.50 12.58 -11.21
CA GLY A 50 -11.12 12.66 -10.77
C GLY A 50 -10.29 13.60 -11.66
N LYS A 51 -10.40 13.48 -12.98
CA LYS A 51 -9.77 14.43 -13.94
C LYS A 51 -10.24 15.87 -13.72
N THR A 52 -11.53 16.06 -13.51
CA THR A 52 -12.09 17.40 -13.24
C THR A 52 -11.50 18.00 -11.96
N LEU A 53 -11.29 17.19 -10.93
CA LEU A 53 -10.62 17.64 -9.70
C LEU A 53 -9.15 17.97 -9.96
N VAL A 54 -8.44 17.17 -10.74
CA VAL A 54 -7.05 17.47 -11.13
C VAL A 54 -6.97 18.79 -11.88
N ASP A 55 -7.88 19.05 -12.83
CA ASP A 55 -7.96 20.33 -13.56
C ASP A 55 -8.20 21.51 -12.61
N PHE A 56 -9.11 21.35 -11.64
CA PHE A 56 -9.39 22.37 -10.65
C PHE A 56 -8.16 22.67 -9.77
N VAL A 57 -7.49 21.65 -9.23
CA VAL A 57 -6.33 21.86 -8.35
C VAL A 57 -5.11 22.37 -9.10
N SER A 58 -4.96 22.07 -10.39
CA SER A 58 -3.84 22.55 -11.24
C SER A 58 -3.78 24.07 -11.36
N GLY A 59 -4.86 24.76 -11.03
CA GLY A 59 -4.91 26.22 -10.96
C GLY A 59 -4.19 26.81 -9.75
N ILE A 60 -3.95 26.01 -8.71
CA ILE A 60 -3.47 26.47 -7.41
C ILE A 60 -2.21 25.68 -6.99
N PHE A 61 -2.27 24.36 -7.10
CA PHE A 61 -1.28 23.42 -6.59
C PHE A 61 -0.38 22.91 -7.72
N ASN A 62 0.77 22.35 -7.37
CA ASN A 62 1.69 21.69 -8.30
C ASN A 62 1.91 20.20 -7.96
N ALA A 63 1.23 19.71 -6.94
CA ALA A 63 1.26 18.30 -6.58
C ALA A 63 -0.04 17.85 -5.89
N ILE A 64 -0.31 16.53 -5.94
CA ILE A 64 -1.39 15.86 -5.21
C ILE A 64 -0.79 14.69 -4.44
N GLN A 65 -1.04 14.65 -3.13
CA GLN A 65 -0.73 13.50 -2.27
C GLN A 65 -2.01 12.69 -2.04
N LEU A 66 -1.98 11.40 -2.38
CA LEU A 66 -3.16 10.53 -2.42
C LEU A 66 -3.35 9.65 -1.17
N GLY A 67 -2.41 9.63 -0.25
CA GLY A 67 -2.38 8.63 0.83
C GLY A 67 -1.86 7.27 0.35
N PRO A 68 -1.74 6.28 1.26
CA PRO A 68 -1.26 4.94 0.92
C PRO A 68 -2.15 4.25 -0.10
N ALA A 69 -1.54 3.58 -1.09
CA ALA A 69 -2.25 2.98 -2.22
C ALA A 69 -2.51 1.47 -2.05
N GLY A 70 -2.11 0.89 -0.91
CA GLY A 70 -2.14 -0.56 -0.69
C GLY A 70 -3.53 -1.15 -0.56
N LYS A 71 -3.65 -2.44 -0.89
CA LYS A 71 -4.88 -3.22 -0.72
C LYS A 71 -5.26 -3.30 0.75
N THR A 72 -6.50 -2.95 1.05
CA THR A 72 -7.11 -3.00 2.39
C THR A 72 -8.08 -4.17 2.52
N LYS A 73 -8.59 -4.40 3.71
CA LYS A 73 -9.60 -5.43 4.02
C LYS A 73 -10.95 -4.81 4.31
N SER A 74 -12.03 -5.56 4.10
CA SER A 74 -13.39 -5.09 4.41
C SER A 74 -13.60 -4.84 5.92
N CYS A 75 -12.88 -5.58 6.77
CA CYS A 75 -12.90 -5.41 8.23
C CYS A 75 -11.95 -4.31 8.72
N ASP A 76 -10.97 -3.90 7.91
CA ASP A 76 -10.03 -2.81 8.20
C ASP A 76 -9.77 -2.03 6.90
N SER A 77 -10.53 -0.97 6.70
CA SER A 77 -10.44 -0.12 5.51
C SER A 77 -9.39 1.00 5.64
N SER A 78 -8.59 1.01 6.71
CA SER A 78 -7.53 1.99 6.89
C SER A 78 -6.47 1.85 5.79
N PRO A 79 -6.15 2.90 5.03
CA PRO A 79 -5.10 2.83 4.02
C PRO A 79 -3.71 2.61 4.65
N TYR A 80 -3.55 2.97 5.92
CA TYR A 80 -2.27 2.84 6.64
C TYR A 80 -1.94 1.41 7.08
N THR A 81 -2.90 0.47 6.97
CA THR A 81 -2.71 -0.96 7.22
C THR A 81 -2.76 -1.80 5.94
N GLY A 82 -2.79 -1.14 4.78
CA GLY A 82 -2.79 -1.79 3.47
C GLY A 82 -1.45 -2.45 3.11
N THR A 83 -1.46 -3.21 2.03
CA THR A 83 -0.27 -3.87 1.47
C THR A 83 0.78 -2.88 1.00
N ILE A 84 2.06 -3.29 1.02
CA ILE A 84 3.16 -2.41 0.61
C ILE A 84 3.40 -2.39 -0.91
N PHE A 85 3.04 -3.45 -1.64
CA PHE A 85 3.23 -3.53 -3.10
C PHE A 85 1.92 -3.55 -3.88
N SER A 86 0.98 -4.42 -3.53
CA SER A 86 -0.30 -4.52 -4.23
C SER A 86 -1.10 -3.24 -4.10
N ASN A 87 -1.62 -2.75 -5.21
CA ASN A 87 -2.54 -1.62 -5.23
C ASN A 87 -3.95 -2.05 -4.78
N ASN A 88 -4.67 -1.14 -4.15
CA ASN A 88 -6.04 -1.39 -3.72
C ASN A 88 -6.97 -1.49 -4.94
N PRO A 89 -7.61 -2.64 -5.18
CA PRO A 89 -8.54 -2.79 -6.30
C PRO A 89 -9.74 -1.83 -6.24
N LEU A 90 -10.06 -1.28 -5.07
CA LEU A 90 -11.11 -0.25 -4.92
C LEU A 90 -10.80 1.03 -5.69
N PHE A 91 -9.53 1.31 -5.99
CA PHE A 91 -9.14 2.51 -6.76
C PHE A 91 -9.34 2.34 -8.27
N ILE A 92 -9.61 1.12 -8.75
CA ILE A 92 -9.95 0.88 -10.16
C ILE A 92 -11.29 1.54 -10.45
N ASP A 93 -11.30 2.46 -11.39
CA ASP A 93 -12.53 3.08 -11.87
C ASP A 93 -13.31 2.12 -12.76
N LEU A 94 -14.47 1.70 -12.30
CA LEU A 94 -15.35 0.77 -13.02
C LEU A 94 -15.93 1.40 -14.29
N GLY A 95 -16.14 2.72 -14.30
CA GLY A 95 -16.64 3.43 -15.46
C GLY A 95 -15.68 3.36 -16.65
N LEU A 96 -14.37 3.42 -16.42
CA LEU A 96 -13.38 3.22 -17.48
C LEU A 96 -13.43 1.82 -18.08
N LEU A 97 -13.75 0.80 -17.28
CA LEU A 97 -13.84 -0.58 -17.78
C LEU A 97 -15.00 -0.81 -18.77
N THR A 98 -16.00 0.08 -18.79
CA THR A 98 -17.09 0.03 -19.79
C THR A 98 -16.67 0.59 -21.14
N THR A 99 -15.53 1.30 -21.23
CA THR A 99 -15.09 2.00 -22.41
C THR A 99 -14.26 1.13 -23.36
N PRO A 100 -14.20 1.47 -24.67
CA PRO A 100 -13.30 0.80 -25.63
C PRO A 100 -11.82 0.94 -25.25
N GLU A 101 -11.40 2.01 -24.55
CA GLU A 101 -10.05 2.20 -24.05
C GLU A 101 -9.60 1.04 -23.14
N PHE A 102 -10.55 0.50 -22.35
CA PHE A 102 -10.37 -0.67 -21.51
C PHE A 102 -11.11 -1.90 -22.05
N PHE A 103 -11.17 -2.04 -23.39
CA PHE A 103 -11.69 -3.21 -24.09
C PHE A 103 -13.15 -3.54 -23.77
N SER A 104 -13.92 -2.59 -23.22
CA SER A 104 -15.30 -2.80 -22.76
C SER A 104 -15.44 -4.06 -21.90
N LEU A 105 -14.54 -4.21 -20.94
CA LEU A 105 -14.43 -5.38 -20.05
C LEU A 105 -15.62 -5.51 -19.10
N LEU A 106 -16.27 -4.40 -18.75
CA LEU A 106 -17.44 -4.36 -17.88
C LEU A 106 -18.66 -3.87 -18.66
N SER A 107 -19.82 -4.49 -18.48
CA SER A 107 -21.06 -4.02 -19.07
C SER A 107 -21.52 -2.71 -18.42
N GLU A 108 -22.11 -1.82 -19.22
CA GLU A 108 -22.76 -0.61 -18.68
C GLU A 108 -23.92 -0.94 -17.74
N GLU A 109 -24.62 -2.07 -17.98
CA GLU A 109 -25.69 -2.55 -17.12
C GLU A 109 -25.18 -2.81 -15.70
N THR A 110 -24.11 -3.59 -15.56
CA THR A 110 -23.49 -3.88 -14.25
C THR A 110 -23.00 -2.61 -13.58
N TYR A 111 -22.31 -1.74 -14.32
CA TYR A 111 -21.83 -0.46 -13.80
C TYR A 111 -22.98 0.41 -13.26
N ASN A 112 -24.02 0.62 -14.06
CA ASN A 112 -25.18 1.42 -13.66
C ASN A 112 -25.89 0.82 -12.45
N LYS A 113 -26.08 -0.52 -12.41
CA LYS A 113 -26.66 -1.22 -11.27
C LYS A 113 -25.86 -1.00 -9.98
N ILE A 114 -24.53 -0.98 -10.07
CA ILE A 114 -23.67 -0.69 -8.91
C ILE A 114 -23.90 0.75 -8.41
N CYS A 115 -23.97 1.72 -9.31
CA CYS A 115 -24.25 3.11 -8.94
C CYS A 115 -25.64 3.28 -8.32
N GLU A 116 -26.67 2.66 -8.89
CA GLU A 116 -28.05 2.72 -8.42
C GLU A 116 -28.24 2.09 -7.03
N ASN A 117 -27.56 0.97 -6.78
CA ASN A 117 -27.65 0.23 -5.52
C ASN A 117 -26.71 0.77 -4.42
N ASN A 118 -25.89 1.76 -4.70
CA ASN A 118 -25.05 2.38 -3.70
C ASN A 118 -25.89 3.01 -2.58
N PRO A 119 -25.79 2.55 -1.31
CA PRO A 119 -26.60 3.06 -0.20
C PRO A 119 -26.24 4.50 0.18
N ASN A 120 -25.15 5.01 -0.34
CA ASN A 120 -24.67 6.38 -0.11
C ASN A 120 -24.66 7.24 -1.38
N LYS A 121 -25.37 6.85 -2.44
CA LYS A 121 -25.36 7.55 -3.75
C LYS A 121 -25.67 9.04 -3.65
N ASP A 122 -26.54 9.42 -2.73
CA ASP A 122 -26.97 10.81 -2.48
C ASP A 122 -26.24 11.45 -1.27
N LYS A 123 -25.16 10.81 -0.80
CA LYS A 123 -24.38 11.26 0.35
C LYS A 123 -22.91 11.42 -0.02
N ASN A 124 -22.25 12.40 0.57
CA ASN A 124 -20.81 12.57 0.44
C ASN A 124 -20.06 11.62 1.40
N LYS A 125 -20.32 10.31 1.28
CA LYS A 125 -19.72 9.26 2.13
C LYS A 125 -19.39 8.02 1.32
N THR A 126 -18.23 7.46 1.56
CA THR A 126 -17.84 6.15 1.04
C THR A 126 -18.74 5.05 1.59
N ALA A 127 -19.13 4.11 0.75
CA ALA A 127 -19.98 2.97 1.11
C ALA A 127 -19.13 1.70 1.31
N TYR A 128 -18.20 1.70 2.27
CA TYR A 128 -17.21 0.62 2.45
C TYR A 128 -17.83 -0.78 2.50
N SER A 129 -18.84 -1.00 3.34
CA SER A 129 -19.48 -2.32 3.47
C SER A 129 -20.12 -2.81 2.17
N TYR A 130 -20.51 -1.90 1.29
CA TYR A 130 -21.11 -2.21 -0.01
C TYR A 130 -20.04 -2.43 -1.08
N ILE A 131 -19.07 -1.50 -1.18
CA ILE A 131 -18.19 -1.43 -2.34
C ILE A 131 -17.19 -2.58 -2.41
N TYR A 132 -16.70 -3.13 -1.28
CA TYR A 132 -15.78 -4.26 -1.32
C TYR A 132 -16.34 -5.43 -2.13
N LYS A 133 -17.61 -5.76 -1.89
CA LYS A 133 -18.30 -6.84 -2.61
C LYS A 133 -18.64 -6.43 -4.05
N ALA A 134 -19.27 -5.27 -4.23
CA ALA A 134 -19.70 -4.81 -5.55
C ALA A 134 -18.52 -4.62 -6.51
N GLN A 135 -17.38 -4.11 -6.02
CA GLN A 135 -16.16 -3.95 -6.81
C GLN A 135 -15.60 -5.31 -7.24
N ASP A 136 -15.52 -6.28 -6.33
CA ASP A 136 -14.95 -7.60 -6.65
C ASP A 136 -15.84 -8.36 -7.64
N GLU A 137 -17.17 -8.28 -7.49
CA GLU A 137 -18.12 -8.85 -8.45
C GLU A 137 -17.99 -8.22 -9.86
N ALA A 138 -17.85 -6.90 -9.94
CA ALA A 138 -17.63 -6.19 -11.20
C ALA A 138 -16.29 -6.57 -11.85
N LEU A 139 -15.22 -6.65 -11.05
CA LEU A 139 -13.92 -7.05 -11.55
C LEU A 139 -13.88 -8.53 -11.98
N ARG A 140 -14.68 -9.39 -11.37
CA ARG A 140 -14.88 -10.78 -11.82
C ARG A 140 -15.58 -10.82 -13.18
N GLU A 141 -16.63 -10.05 -13.41
CA GLU A 141 -17.25 -9.91 -14.74
C GLU A 141 -16.21 -9.42 -15.78
N ALA A 142 -15.43 -8.40 -15.43
CA ALA A 142 -14.39 -7.88 -16.31
C ALA A 142 -13.34 -8.94 -16.65
N TYR A 143 -12.94 -9.77 -15.69
CA TYR A 143 -12.01 -10.88 -15.89
C TYR A 143 -12.61 -12.00 -16.76
N ASP A 144 -13.86 -12.35 -16.57
CA ASP A 144 -14.55 -13.34 -17.40
C ASP A 144 -14.66 -12.86 -18.86
N ASN A 145 -14.96 -11.58 -19.07
CA ASN A 145 -14.95 -10.98 -20.39
C ASN A 145 -13.54 -10.91 -21.00
N PHE A 146 -12.51 -10.63 -20.20
CA PHE A 146 -11.13 -10.73 -20.63
C PHE A 146 -10.76 -12.12 -21.13
N LYS A 147 -11.09 -13.17 -20.37
CA LYS A 147 -10.83 -14.56 -20.78
C LYS A 147 -11.59 -14.92 -22.06
N LYS A 148 -12.85 -14.53 -22.14
CA LYS A 148 -13.72 -14.82 -23.28
C LYS A 148 -13.29 -14.13 -24.57
N ASN A 149 -12.96 -12.84 -24.48
CA ASN A 149 -12.64 -12.00 -25.64
C ASN A 149 -11.16 -12.09 -26.03
N ASN A 150 -10.32 -12.51 -25.11
CA ASN A 150 -8.88 -12.71 -25.27
C ASN A 150 -8.16 -11.56 -26.03
N PRO A 151 -8.30 -10.29 -25.60
CA PRO A 151 -7.73 -9.14 -26.31
C PRO A 151 -6.20 -9.19 -26.26
N PHE A 152 -5.58 -9.45 -27.41
CA PHE A 152 -4.13 -9.71 -27.54
C PHE A 152 -3.24 -8.74 -26.76
N LYS A 153 -3.50 -7.44 -26.91
CA LYS A 153 -2.69 -6.40 -26.21
C LYS A 153 -2.77 -6.50 -24.69
N LEU A 154 -3.94 -6.83 -24.15
CA LEU A 154 -4.12 -6.94 -22.71
C LEU A 154 -3.55 -8.26 -22.17
N VAL A 155 -3.61 -9.33 -22.94
CA VAL A 155 -2.97 -10.61 -22.62
C VAL A 155 -1.44 -10.42 -22.55
N GLU A 156 -0.85 -9.80 -23.56
CA GLU A 156 0.57 -9.48 -23.58
C GLU A 156 0.99 -8.57 -22.42
N ALA A 157 0.15 -7.57 -22.11
CA ALA A 157 0.37 -6.69 -20.97
C ALA A 157 0.34 -7.45 -19.64
N LEU A 158 -0.58 -8.41 -19.48
CA LEU A 158 -0.69 -9.22 -18.26
C LEU A 158 0.55 -10.11 -18.07
N GLU A 159 1.00 -10.79 -19.11
CA GLU A 159 2.22 -11.61 -19.04
C GLU A 159 3.47 -10.78 -18.72
N THR A 160 3.58 -9.62 -19.35
CA THR A 160 4.67 -8.67 -19.06
C THR A 160 4.61 -8.15 -17.63
N PHE A 161 3.41 -7.80 -17.16
CA PHE A 161 3.19 -7.31 -15.81
C PHE A 161 3.55 -8.38 -14.76
N LYS A 162 3.12 -9.62 -14.95
CA LYS A 162 3.44 -10.76 -14.08
C LYS A 162 4.95 -10.95 -13.98
N LYS A 163 5.65 -10.97 -15.12
CA LYS A 163 7.10 -11.12 -15.18
C LYS A 163 7.83 -9.99 -14.44
N ASN A 164 7.42 -8.74 -14.67
CA ASN A 164 8.09 -7.58 -14.10
C ASN A 164 7.85 -7.40 -12.60
N ASN A 165 6.78 -7.98 -12.08
CA ASN A 165 6.35 -7.84 -10.69
C ASN A 165 6.40 -9.17 -9.90
N ALA A 166 7.01 -10.22 -10.44
CA ALA A 166 7.05 -11.56 -9.86
C ALA A 166 7.50 -11.55 -8.39
N MET A 167 8.47 -10.71 -8.04
CA MET A 167 9.05 -10.60 -6.69
C MET A 167 8.00 -10.47 -5.58
N TRP A 168 6.92 -9.72 -5.82
CA TRP A 168 5.86 -9.50 -4.82
C TRP A 168 4.52 -10.10 -5.25
N LEU A 169 4.22 -10.09 -6.55
CA LEU A 169 2.93 -10.50 -7.08
C LEU A 169 2.64 -11.98 -6.83
N GLU A 170 3.66 -12.83 -6.96
CA GLU A 170 3.52 -14.27 -6.70
C GLU A 170 3.11 -14.56 -5.25
N ASN A 171 3.75 -13.89 -4.29
CA ASN A 171 3.40 -14.06 -2.88
C ASN A 171 2.01 -13.50 -2.56
N ASP A 172 1.68 -12.32 -3.10
CA ASP A 172 0.39 -11.69 -2.84
C ASP A 172 -0.77 -12.48 -3.45
N ALA A 173 -0.59 -13.01 -4.67
CA ALA A 173 -1.58 -13.85 -5.33
C ALA A 173 -1.72 -15.22 -4.63
N LEU A 174 -0.61 -15.81 -4.17
CA LEU A 174 -0.64 -17.05 -3.40
C LEU A 174 -1.35 -16.86 -2.05
N TYR A 175 -1.13 -15.74 -1.37
CA TYR A 175 -1.86 -15.41 -0.14
C TYR A 175 -3.37 -15.33 -0.37
N GLU A 176 -3.81 -14.77 -1.50
CA GLU A 176 -5.24 -14.75 -1.87
C GLU A 176 -5.80 -16.16 -1.99
N ALA A 177 -5.10 -17.05 -2.71
CA ALA A 177 -5.47 -18.45 -2.85
C ALA A 177 -5.53 -19.19 -1.50
N LEU A 178 -4.54 -18.96 -0.64
CA LEU A 178 -4.50 -19.54 0.71
C LEU A 178 -5.60 -18.99 1.61
N SER A 179 -5.97 -17.72 1.46
CA SER A 179 -7.10 -17.13 2.19
C SER A 179 -8.42 -17.82 1.83
N ILE A 180 -8.60 -18.21 0.56
CA ILE A 180 -9.75 -18.99 0.11
C ILE A 180 -9.68 -20.42 0.67
N GLU A 181 -8.53 -21.08 0.56
CA GLU A 181 -8.31 -22.44 1.07
C GLU A 181 -8.61 -22.57 2.56
N ASN A 182 -8.16 -21.58 3.35
CA ASN A 182 -8.35 -21.55 4.80
C ASN A 182 -9.65 -20.85 5.24
N GLY A 183 -10.47 -20.33 4.30
CA GLY A 183 -11.72 -19.63 4.58
C GLY A 183 -11.57 -18.32 5.36
N ASN A 184 -10.37 -17.75 5.40
CA ASN A 184 -10.04 -16.59 6.23
C ASN A 184 -8.78 -15.88 5.69
N ASP A 185 -8.77 -14.56 5.69
CA ASP A 185 -7.65 -13.74 5.22
C ASP A 185 -6.67 -13.29 6.35
N TYR A 186 -6.80 -13.88 7.55
CA TYR A 186 -5.92 -13.62 8.69
C TYR A 186 -5.07 -14.86 9.00
N TRP A 187 -3.89 -14.93 8.39
CA TRP A 187 -3.01 -16.10 8.42
C TRP A 187 -2.64 -16.65 9.82
N PRO A 188 -2.55 -15.83 10.91
CA PRO A 188 -2.19 -16.38 12.22
C PRO A 188 -3.17 -17.41 12.76
N ILE A 189 -4.43 -17.40 12.31
CA ILE A 189 -5.46 -18.35 12.76
C ILE A 189 -5.75 -19.47 11.74
N TRP A 190 -5.00 -19.59 10.64
CA TRP A 190 -5.14 -20.73 9.75
C TRP A 190 -4.86 -22.03 10.48
N GLU A 191 -5.59 -23.09 10.16
CA GLU A 191 -5.40 -24.39 10.81
C GLU A 191 -4.16 -25.12 10.28
N ASN A 192 -3.83 -24.94 9.00
CA ASN A 192 -2.67 -25.56 8.39
C ASN A 192 -1.38 -24.79 8.76
N GLU A 193 -0.54 -25.42 9.59
CA GLU A 193 0.72 -24.81 10.04
C GLU A 193 1.71 -24.54 8.89
N ASP A 194 1.75 -25.40 7.88
CA ASP A 194 2.62 -25.18 6.72
C ASP A 194 2.19 -23.92 5.97
N ASP A 195 0.86 -23.71 5.77
CA ASP A 195 0.34 -22.52 5.10
C ASP A 195 0.72 -21.22 5.80
N LYS A 196 0.84 -21.24 7.14
CA LYS A 196 1.31 -20.07 7.90
C LYS A 196 2.76 -19.71 7.61
N HIS A 197 3.60 -20.67 7.23
CA HIS A 197 5.05 -20.50 7.19
C HIS A 197 5.69 -20.72 5.80
N LEU A 198 4.89 -20.85 4.75
CA LEU A 198 5.37 -21.17 3.38
C LEU A 198 6.49 -20.24 2.87
N CYS A 199 6.54 -19.01 3.37
CA CYS A 199 7.57 -18.03 2.98
C CYS A 199 8.76 -17.99 3.95
N ASN A 200 8.80 -18.88 4.99
CA ASN A 200 9.82 -18.85 6.03
C ASN A 200 10.31 -20.25 6.43
N PRO A 201 10.76 -21.10 5.50
CA PRO A 201 11.28 -22.41 5.82
C PRO A 201 12.53 -22.30 6.68
N LYS A 202 12.62 -23.13 7.72
CA LYS A 202 13.74 -23.14 8.70
C LYS A 202 14.84 -24.13 8.34
N ASN A 203 14.53 -25.14 7.52
CA ASN A 203 15.46 -26.20 7.12
C ASN A 203 15.14 -26.72 5.71
N GLN A 204 15.96 -27.64 5.20
CA GLN A 204 15.81 -28.16 3.85
C GLN A 204 14.54 -28.98 3.66
N GLU A 205 14.12 -29.74 4.68
CA GLU A 205 12.88 -30.54 4.64
C GLU A 205 11.65 -29.63 4.49
N GLU A 206 11.57 -28.58 5.30
CA GLU A 206 10.49 -27.56 5.18
C GLU A 206 10.52 -26.87 3.82
N LYS A 207 11.70 -26.55 3.32
CA LYS A 207 11.84 -25.91 1.98
C LYS A 207 11.24 -26.78 0.89
N GLU A 208 11.48 -28.07 0.90
CA GLU A 208 10.93 -29.01 -0.08
C GLU A 208 9.42 -29.20 0.11
N ARG A 209 8.95 -29.40 1.37
CA ARG A 209 7.54 -29.55 1.70
C ARG A 209 6.74 -28.29 1.34
N PHE A 210 7.25 -27.11 1.66
CA PHE A 210 6.61 -25.83 1.35
C PHE A 210 6.58 -25.56 -0.16
N ALA A 211 7.63 -25.93 -0.90
CA ALA A 211 7.63 -25.84 -2.35
C ALA A 211 6.54 -26.72 -2.97
N ALA A 212 6.37 -27.95 -2.49
CA ALA A 212 5.31 -28.86 -2.93
C ALA A 212 3.91 -28.28 -2.62
N ARG A 213 3.72 -27.74 -1.38
CA ARG A 213 2.45 -27.12 -0.98
C ARG A 213 2.12 -25.87 -1.81
N LYS A 214 3.11 -25.03 -2.09
CA LYS A 214 2.93 -23.87 -3.00
C LYS A 214 2.49 -24.30 -4.38
N ALA A 215 3.09 -25.34 -4.94
CA ALA A 215 2.73 -25.88 -6.24
C ALA A 215 1.27 -26.41 -6.25
N GLU A 216 0.88 -27.18 -5.22
CA GLU A 216 -0.46 -27.68 -5.04
C GLU A 216 -1.51 -26.55 -5.01
N ILE A 217 -1.30 -25.53 -4.19
CA ILE A 217 -2.21 -24.38 -4.07
C ILE A 217 -2.24 -23.60 -5.37
N SER A 218 -1.10 -23.40 -6.03
CA SER A 218 -1.03 -22.66 -7.30
C SER A 218 -1.76 -23.37 -8.42
N GLU A 219 -1.74 -24.70 -8.46
CA GLU A 219 -2.50 -25.48 -9.42
C GLU A 219 -4.00 -25.44 -9.09
N LYS A 220 -4.37 -25.70 -7.84
CA LYS A 220 -5.78 -25.74 -7.41
C LYS A 220 -6.50 -24.41 -7.60
N TYR A 221 -5.82 -23.29 -7.38
CA TYR A 221 -6.37 -21.93 -7.43
C TYR A 221 -5.78 -21.08 -8.56
N ALA A 222 -5.38 -21.71 -9.66
CA ALA A 222 -4.74 -21.01 -10.78
C ALA A 222 -5.59 -19.86 -11.33
N ASP A 223 -6.91 -20.00 -11.41
CA ASP A 223 -7.85 -18.96 -11.87
C ASP A 223 -7.90 -17.76 -10.90
N GLU A 224 -7.89 -18.03 -9.60
CA GLU A 224 -7.90 -16.96 -8.58
C GLU A 224 -6.58 -16.19 -8.54
N ILE A 225 -5.47 -16.88 -8.71
CA ILE A 225 -4.13 -16.29 -8.82
C ILE A 225 -4.03 -15.40 -10.05
N GLU A 226 -4.53 -15.86 -11.19
CA GLU A 226 -4.58 -15.08 -12.42
C GLU A 226 -5.52 -13.89 -12.30
N PHE A 227 -6.69 -14.06 -11.69
CA PHE A 227 -7.61 -12.96 -11.39
C PHE A 227 -6.99 -11.91 -10.51
N TYR A 228 -6.21 -12.32 -9.50
CA TYR A 228 -5.48 -11.37 -8.67
C TYR A 228 -4.48 -10.54 -9.48
N ALA A 229 -3.69 -11.19 -10.32
CA ALA A 229 -2.73 -10.52 -11.20
C ALA A 229 -3.43 -9.58 -12.19
N PHE A 230 -4.57 -9.98 -12.74
CA PHE A 230 -5.39 -9.15 -13.62
C PHE A 230 -5.90 -7.88 -12.93
N LYS A 231 -6.40 -7.97 -11.68
CA LYS A 231 -6.80 -6.80 -10.89
C LYS A 231 -5.63 -5.84 -10.70
N GLN A 232 -4.44 -6.36 -10.40
CA GLN A 232 -3.24 -5.54 -10.23
C GLN A 232 -2.78 -4.88 -11.53
N LEU A 233 -2.89 -5.56 -12.66
CA LEU A 233 -2.64 -4.97 -13.97
C LEU A 233 -3.60 -3.80 -14.25
N LEU A 234 -4.91 -3.99 -14.06
CA LEU A 234 -5.89 -2.92 -14.28
C LEU A 234 -5.61 -1.69 -13.40
N ALA A 235 -5.30 -1.91 -12.13
CA ALA A 235 -4.91 -0.83 -11.23
C ALA A 235 -3.66 -0.09 -11.73
N SER A 236 -2.66 -0.82 -12.20
CA SER A 236 -1.42 -0.25 -12.75
C SER A 236 -1.66 0.57 -14.02
N LEU A 237 -2.47 0.05 -14.96
CA LEU A 237 -2.80 0.76 -16.21
C LEU A 237 -3.57 2.06 -15.95
N GLN A 238 -4.53 2.03 -15.04
CA GLN A 238 -5.29 3.23 -14.69
C GLN A 238 -4.44 4.24 -13.90
N ASN A 239 -3.53 3.75 -13.07
CA ASN A 239 -2.59 4.62 -12.35
C ASN A 239 -1.63 5.33 -13.30
N GLU A 240 -1.07 4.62 -14.29
CA GLU A 240 -0.22 5.21 -15.32
C GLU A 240 -0.95 6.28 -16.12
N ARG A 241 -2.16 5.98 -16.58
CA ARG A 241 -3.03 6.92 -17.27
C ARG A 241 -3.31 8.20 -16.45
N THR A 242 -3.57 8.02 -15.16
CA THR A 242 -3.83 9.14 -14.24
C THR A 242 -2.58 9.99 -14.03
N LYS A 243 -1.43 9.35 -13.86
CA LYS A 243 -0.12 10.00 -13.72
C LYS A 243 0.20 10.85 -14.96
N GLU A 244 0.06 10.29 -16.15
CA GLU A 244 0.29 11.00 -17.42
C GLU A 244 -0.65 12.21 -17.55
N TYR A 245 -1.93 12.03 -17.20
CA TYR A 245 -2.88 13.13 -17.22
C TYR A 245 -2.49 14.25 -16.25
N ALA A 246 -2.18 13.90 -15.00
CA ALA A 246 -1.75 14.87 -13.99
C ALA A 246 -0.49 15.64 -14.43
N LEU A 247 0.51 14.93 -14.97
CA LEU A 247 1.73 15.55 -15.51
C LEU A 247 1.43 16.50 -16.66
N SER A 248 0.45 16.20 -17.53
CA SER A 248 0.01 17.10 -18.60
C SER A 248 -0.60 18.42 -18.09
N LYS A 249 -0.97 18.46 -16.80
CA LYS A 249 -1.49 19.62 -16.08
C LYS A 249 -0.47 20.25 -15.13
N ASP A 250 0.81 19.90 -15.24
CA ASP A 250 1.88 20.31 -14.32
C ASP A 250 1.64 19.88 -12.85
N ILE A 251 0.85 18.83 -12.65
CA ILE A 251 0.60 18.21 -11.34
C ILE A 251 1.42 16.95 -11.20
N ARG A 252 2.15 16.83 -10.09
CA ARG A 252 2.91 15.64 -9.74
C ARG A 252 2.21 14.86 -8.63
N MET A 253 2.07 13.57 -8.83
CA MET A 253 1.52 12.68 -7.79
C MET A 253 2.60 12.40 -6.73
N ILE A 254 2.23 12.45 -5.45
CA ILE A 254 3.06 12.14 -4.31
C ILE A 254 2.50 10.89 -3.64
N ALA A 255 3.35 9.87 -3.47
CA ALA A 255 3.02 8.66 -2.71
C ALA A 255 3.01 8.94 -1.20
N ASP A 256 2.36 8.07 -0.46
CA ASP A 256 2.42 8.03 1.00
C ASP A 256 2.92 6.66 1.46
N ARG A 257 4.06 6.65 2.15
CA ARG A 257 4.66 5.45 2.74
C ARG A 257 4.20 5.32 4.19
N GLN A 258 3.26 4.41 4.44
CA GLN A 258 2.88 4.04 5.79
C GLN A 258 4.02 3.29 6.51
N VAL A 259 4.07 3.38 7.83
CA VAL A 259 5.04 2.65 8.64
C VAL A 259 4.68 1.17 8.81
N ALA A 260 3.39 0.85 8.77
CA ALA A 260 2.88 -0.50 8.97
C ALA A 260 3.15 -1.43 7.77
N PHE A 261 3.12 -2.73 8.08
CA PHE A 261 3.03 -3.82 7.12
C PHE A 261 1.69 -4.53 7.31
N SER A 262 1.02 -4.88 6.22
CA SER A 262 -0.22 -5.66 6.29
C SER A 262 0.04 -7.10 6.75
N ASP A 263 -1.01 -7.81 7.17
CA ASP A 263 -0.89 -9.25 7.52
C ASP A 263 -0.30 -10.06 6.36
N ARG A 264 -0.66 -9.73 5.12
CA ARG A 264 -0.12 -10.36 3.91
C ARG A 264 1.38 -10.13 3.75
N ASP A 265 1.84 -8.90 3.98
CA ASP A 265 3.26 -8.57 3.93
C ASP A 265 4.03 -9.28 5.05
N VAL A 266 3.45 -9.35 6.26
CA VAL A 266 4.05 -10.07 7.39
C VAL A 266 4.19 -11.56 7.06
N TRP A 267 3.17 -12.18 6.46
CA TRP A 267 3.24 -13.56 6.00
C TRP A 267 4.31 -13.78 4.92
N ALA A 268 4.35 -12.90 3.92
CA ALA A 268 5.28 -13.02 2.80
C ALA A 268 6.74 -12.82 3.20
N TYR A 269 6.99 -11.96 4.18
CA TYR A 269 8.32 -11.52 4.58
C TYR A 269 8.69 -11.85 6.03
N GLN A 270 8.09 -12.89 6.63
CA GLN A 270 8.30 -13.30 8.03
C GLN A 270 9.78 -13.33 8.44
N ALA A 271 10.65 -13.86 7.56
CA ALA A 271 12.08 -14.00 7.83
C ALA A 271 12.83 -12.66 8.02
N LEU A 272 12.20 -11.55 7.63
CA LEU A 272 12.81 -10.22 7.65
C LEU A 272 12.45 -9.41 8.89
N PHE A 273 11.54 -9.89 9.71
CA PHE A 273 11.09 -9.20 10.92
C PHE A 273 11.77 -9.72 12.18
N LEU A 274 11.87 -8.84 13.16
CA LEU A 274 12.40 -9.16 14.48
C LEU A 274 11.34 -9.92 15.27
N ASP A 275 11.62 -11.18 15.56
CA ASP A 275 10.66 -12.09 16.20
C ASP A 275 10.28 -11.61 17.61
N GLY A 276 8.97 -11.55 17.86
CA GLY A 276 8.41 -11.16 19.15
C GLY A 276 8.50 -9.68 19.50
N TRP A 277 8.90 -8.82 18.54
CA TRP A 277 8.99 -7.37 18.75
C TRP A 277 8.03 -6.62 17.84
N MET A 278 7.42 -5.57 18.37
CA MET A 278 6.41 -4.76 17.72
C MET A 278 6.78 -3.29 17.72
N LEU A 279 6.33 -2.57 16.71
CA LEU A 279 6.42 -1.14 16.59
C LEU A 279 5.28 -0.48 17.37
N GLY A 280 5.62 0.57 18.12
CA GLY A 280 4.68 1.38 18.86
C GLY A 280 5.10 2.83 18.94
N CYS A 281 4.49 3.56 19.86
CA CYS A 281 4.84 4.93 20.19
C CYS A 281 5.14 5.02 21.69
N PRO A 282 6.16 5.81 22.09
CA PRO A 282 6.46 6.02 23.50
C PRO A 282 5.30 6.72 24.23
N PRO A 283 5.24 6.63 25.55
CA PRO A 283 4.37 7.48 26.35
C PRO A 283 4.55 8.97 26.00
N ASP A 284 3.47 9.67 25.85
CA ASP A 284 3.43 11.09 25.52
C ASP A 284 2.28 11.83 26.27
N LEU A 285 2.07 13.11 25.94
CA LEU A 285 1.02 13.93 26.55
C LEU A 285 -0.41 13.43 26.24
N PHE A 286 -0.58 12.57 25.24
CA PHE A 286 -1.89 12.07 24.82
C PHE A 286 -2.14 10.63 25.29
N SER A 287 -1.09 9.91 25.65
CA SER A 287 -1.16 8.52 26.08
C SER A 287 -0.05 8.23 27.11
N ASP A 288 -0.42 8.16 28.38
CA ASP A 288 0.50 7.84 29.48
C ASP A 288 1.10 6.44 29.37
N ASP A 289 0.42 5.54 28.65
CA ASP A 289 0.85 4.15 28.41
C ASP A 289 1.61 3.97 27.10
N GLY A 290 1.74 5.03 26.30
CA GLY A 290 2.18 4.93 24.92
C GLY A 290 1.14 4.26 24.02
N GLN A 291 1.51 3.91 22.79
CA GLN A 291 0.61 3.30 21.84
C GLN A 291 1.19 1.97 21.33
N ALA A 292 0.50 0.88 21.60
CA ALA A 292 0.82 -0.44 21.09
C ALA A 292 0.20 -0.62 19.69
N TRP A 293 0.97 -0.37 18.63
CA TRP A 293 0.45 -0.45 17.26
C TRP A 293 0.40 -1.90 16.75
N GLY A 294 1.23 -2.79 17.29
CA GLY A 294 1.24 -4.20 16.90
C GLY A 294 1.80 -4.47 15.49
N PHE A 295 2.51 -3.52 14.90
CA PHE A 295 3.17 -3.72 13.61
C PHE A 295 4.53 -4.38 13.79
N PRO A 296 4.97 -5.24 12.85
CA PRO A 296 6.26 -5.88 12.94
C PRO A 296 7.40 -4.87 12.74
N VAL A 297 8.55 -5.21 13.27
CA VAL A 297 9.78 -4.42 13.15
C VAL A 297 10.76 -5.15 12.25
N ILE A 298 11.35 -4.44 11.29
CA ILE A 298 12.42 -4.99 10.44
C ILE A 298 13.59 -5.42 11.33
N ASN A 299 14.08 -6.64 11.14
CA ASN A 299 15.28 -7.12 11.83
C ASN A 299 16.52 -6.39 11.28
N PRO A 300 17.25 -5.65 12.11
CA PRO A 300 18.45 -4.91 11.69
C PRO A 300 19.50 -5.80 11.02
N GLU A 301 19.65 -7.05 11.47
CA GLU A 301 20.60 -8.03 10.90
C GLU A 301 20.28 -8.41 9.46
N LYS A 302 19.08 -8.10 8.96
CA LYS A 302 18.64 -8.38 7.58
C LYS A 302 18.79 -7.17 6.65
N MET A 303 19.16 -5.99 7.18
CA MET A 303 19.29 -4.77 6.37
C MET A 303 20.56 -4.78 5.51
N TYR A 304 21.66 -5.26 6.05
CA TYR A 304 22.97 -5.32 5.38
C TYR A 304 23.61 -6.69 5.57
N ASN A 305 24.38 -7.10 4.57
CA ASN A 305 25.27 -8.24 4.65
C ASN A 305 26.60 -7.85 5.31
N GLU A 306 27.42 -8.84 5.68
CA GLU A 306 28.73 -8.61 6.30
C GLU A 306 29.68 -7.77 5.44
N ASP A 307 29.54 -7.83 4.12
CA ASP A 307 30.33 -7.04 3.15
C ASP A 307 29.82 -5.60 2.94
N GLY A 308 28.78 -5.19 3.69
CA GLY A 308 28.15 -3.88 3.59
C GLY A 308 27.14 -3.72 2.43
N SER A 309 26.93 -4.76 1.62
CA SER A 309 25.88 -4.75 0.61
C SER A 309 24.49 -4.90 1.24
N LEU A 310 23.42 -4.51 0.50
CA LEU A 310 22.06 -4.64 0.99
C LEU A 310 21.70 -6.10 1.26
N GLY A 311 21.26 -6.37 2.48
CA GLY A 311 20.61 -7.62 2.87
C GLY A 311 19.18 -7.71 2.30
N GLU A 312 18.48 -8.79 2.59
CA GLU A 312 17.14 -9.04 2.00
C GLU A 312 16.11 -7.98 2.43
N ALA A 313 16.15 -7.50 3.67
CA ALA A 313 15.28 -6.40 4.10
C ALA A 313 15.64 -5.07 3.42
N GLY A 314 16.92 -4.79 3.24
CA GLY A 314 17.40 -3.62 2.50
C GLY A 314 16.96 -3.64 1.03
N LYS A 315 17.02 -4.81 0.39
CA LYS A 315 16.53 -5.02 -0.99
C LYS A 315 15.01 -4.82 -1.09
N LEU A 316 14.25 -5.34 -0.11
CA LEU A 316 12.81 -5.14 -0.03
C LEU A 316 12.46 -3.66 0.05
N MET A 317 13.09 -2.92 0.96
CA MET A 317 12.87 -1.49 1.12
C MET A 317 13.25 -0.71 -0.14
N LYS A 318 14.38 -1.04 -0.77
CA LYS A 318 14.79 -0.44 -2.04
C LYS A 318 13.76 -0.68 -3.16
N ALA A 319 13.23 -1.91 -3.28
CA ALA A 319 12.22 -2.25 -4.28
C ALA A 319 10.92 -1.47 -4.05
N LEU A 320 10.49 -1.35 -2.79
CA LEU A 320 9.31 -0.59 -2.42
C LEU A 320 9.44 0.89 -2.78
N PHE A 321 10.50 1.55 -2.35
CA PHE A 321 10.72 2.96 -2.69
C PHE A 321 10.86 3.18 -4.20
N LYS A 322 11.56 2.27 -4.91
CA LYS A 322 11.66 2.33 -6.37
C LYS A 322 10.29 2.31 -7.04
N LYS A 323 9.39 1.40 -6.63
CA LYS A 323 8.02 1.33 -7.14
C LYS A 323 7.28 2.65 -6.86
N MET A 324 7.34 3.15 -5.63
CA MET A 324 6.66 4.38 -5.23
C MET A 324 7.13 5.59 -6.06
N PHE A 325 8.44 5.75 -6.29
CA PHE A 325 8.99 6.85 -7.09
C PHE A 325 8.63 6.74 -8.58
N VAL A 326 8.57 5.54 -9.13
CA VAL A 326 8.18 5.32 -10.54
C VAL A 326 6.71 5.67 -10.74
N GLU A 327 5.85 5.27 -9.83
CA GLU A 327 4.41 5.53 -9.91
C GLU A 327 4.04 6.98 -9.53
N ASN A 328 4.87 7.65 -8.74
CA ASN A 328 4.58 8.97 -8.17
C ASN A 328 5.76 9.94 -8.34
N PRO A 329 5.87 10.62 -9.50
CA PRO A 329 7.01 11.47 -9.82
C PRO A 329 7.11 12.75 -8.96
N GLY A 330 6.13 13.05 -8.13
CA GLY A 330 6.16 14.13 -7.13
C GLY A 330 6.98 13.80 -5.88
N GLY A 331 7.29 12.52 -5.68
CA GLY A 331 8.05 12.04 -4.53
C GLY A 331 7.24 11.14 -3.61
N VAL A 332 7.78 10.93 -2.41
CA VAL A 332 7.17 10.08 -1.38
C VAL A 332 7.10 10.86 -0.06
N ARG A 333 5.90 10.99 0.49
CA ARG A 333 5.72 11.39 1.89
C ARG A 333 5.95 10.15 2.75
N ILE A 334 6.75 10.26 3.77
CA ILE A 334 7.02 9.17 4.73
C ILE A 334 6.24 9.47 5.99
N ASP A 335 5.30 8.58 6.31
CA ASP A 335 4.56 8.64 7.56
C ASP A 335 5.43 8.13 8.70
N HIS A 336 5.41 8.85 9.83
CA HIS A 336 6.16 8.47 11.03
C HIS A 336 7.64 8.11 10.73
N LEU A 337 8.39 9.05 10.17
CA LEU A 337 9.79 8.86 9.74
C LEU A 337 10.67 8.21 10.81
N VAL A 338 10.47 8.59 12.08
CA VAL A 338 11.17 8.02 13.23
C VAL A 338 10.98 6.49 13.30
N GLY A 339 9.81 5.99 12.92
CA GLY A 339 9.54 4.54 12.89
C GLY A 339 10.36 3.77 11.85
N LEU A 340 10.97 4.46 10.87
CA LEU A 340 11.88 3.86 9.89
C LEU A 340 13.35 4.05 10.27
N ILE A 341 13.70 5.13 10.96
CA ILE A 341 15.09 5.50 11.28
C ILE A 341 15.49 4.92 12.63
N ASP A 342 14.68 5.11 13.66
CA ASP A 342 14.94 4.66 15.04
C ASP A 342 13.61 4.33 15.72
N PRO A 343 13.02 3.17 15.39
CA PRO A 343 11.69 2.84 15.85
C PRO A 343 11.61 2.65 17.35
N TRP A 344 10.49 3.09 17.93
CA TRP A 344 10.10 2.69 19.28
C TRP A 344 9.55 1.28 19.23
N VAL A 345 10.19 0.36 19.94
CA VAL A 345 9.85 -1.06 19.91
C VAL A 345 9.48 -1.57 21.30
N TYR A 346 8.57 -2.52 21.32
CA TYR A 346 8.14 -3.19 22.55
C TYR A 346 7.94 -4.70 22.29
N LYS A 347 8.06 -5.49 23.34
CA LYS A 347 7.88 -6.94 23.23
C LYS A 347 6.40 -7.29 23.11
N ALA A 348 6.06 -8.19 22.20
CA ALA A 348 4.70 -8.69 22.02
C ALA A 348 4.11 -9.20 23.36
N GLY A 349 2.89 -8.77 23.66
CA GLY A 349 2.22 -9.09 24.93
C GLY A 349 2.64 -8.23 26.13
N LYS A 350 3.50 -7.22 25.91
CA LYS A 350 3.88 -6.21 26.89
C LYS A 350 3.34 -4.84 26.50
N THR A 351 3.49 -3.86 27.38
CA THR A 351 3.16 -2.46 27.06
C THR A 351 4.34 -1.76 26.38
N PRO A 352 4.12 -0.68 25.64
CA PRO A 352 5.20 0.11 25.05
C PRO A 352 5.91 1.05 26.05
N LYS A 353 5.90 0.68 27.34
CA LYS A 353 6.57 1.43 28.42
C LYS A 353 8.02 0.96 28.64
N ILE A 354 8.86 1.87 29.07
CA ILE A 354 10.26 1.58 29.43
C ILE A 354 10.34 0.49 30.50
N GLU A 355 9.45 0.53 31.50
CA GLU A 355 9.40 -0.45 32.59
C GLU A 355 9.16 -1.89 32.10
N ASP A 356 8.53 -2.04 30.94
CA ASP A 356 8.32 -3.33 30.29
C ASP A 356 9.40 -3.67 29.26
N GLY A 357 10.46 -2.90 29.19
CA GLY A 357 11.61 -3.12 28.31
C GLY A 357 11.47 -2.53 26.91
N ALA A 358 10.49 -1.64 26.69
CA ALA A 358 10.38 -0.89 25.45
C ALA A 358 11.46 0.20 25.36
N GLY A 359 11.80 0.59 24.12
CA GLY A 359 12.79 1.64 23.92
C GLY A 359 13.00 1.92 22.43
N ARG A 360 13.84 2.91 22.14
CA ARG A 360 14.36 3.16 20.79
C ARG A 360 15.31 2.05 20.39
N LEU A 361 15.12 1.49 19.20
CA LEU A 361 15.87 0.29 18.77
C LEU A 361 17.38 0.56 18.66
N TYR A 362 17.76 1.74 18.16
CA TYR A 362 19.16 2.06 17.87
C TYR A 362 19.80 3.04 18.84
N SER A 363 19.02 3.89 19.51
CA SER A 363 19.56 4.94 20.37
C SER A 363 19.38 4.67 21.87
N SER A 364 18.29 4.05 22.29
CA SER A 364 18.02 3.82 23.72
C SER A 364 17.18 2.55 23.96
N PRO A 365 17.70 1.36 23.64
CA PRO A 365 17.02 0.12 23.94
C PRO A 365 17.15 -0.23 25.43
N GLU A 366 16.02 -0.44 26.10
CA GLU A 366 15.99 -0.85 27.51
C GLU A 366 16.12 -2.37 27.69
N HIS A 367 15.61 -3.14 26.75
CA HIS A 367 15.70 -4.59 26.82
C HIS A 367 17.08 -5.10 26.40
N GLU A 368 17.69 -5.98 27.20
CA GLU A 368 19.04 -6.51 26.98
C GLU A 368 19.26 -7.10 25.59
N PHE A 369 18.24 -7.81 25.04
CA PHE A 369 18.33 -8.38 23.71
C PHE A 369 18.49 -7.31 22.61
N LEU A 370 17.89 -6.13 22.80
CA LEU A 370 17.92 -5.04 21.80
C LEU A 370 19.21 -4.24 21.84
N LYS A 371 19.96 -4.27 22.97
CA LYS A 371 21.20 -3.51 23.14
C LYS A 371 22.25 -3.85 22.08
N LYS A 372 22.21 -5.06 21.52
CA LYS A 372 23.10 -5.46 20.43
C LYS A 372 22.91 -4.66 19.13
N PHE A 373 21.80 -3.97 18.98
CA PHE A 373 21.50 -3.12 17.82
C PHE A 373 21.81 -1.65 18.05
N ALA A 374 22.11 -1.25 19.29
CA ALA A 374 22.41 0.13 19.62
C ALA A 374 23.64 0.61 18.83
N VAL A 375 23.50 1.75 18.16
CA VAL A 375 24.59 2.40 17.42
C VAL A 375 25.31 3.48 18.26
N ALA A 376 24.67 3.89 19.38
CA ALA A 376 25.26 4.80 20.39
C ALA A 376 24.73 4.40 21.77
N THR A 377 25.59 4.49 22.78
CA THR A 377 25.24 4.30 24.18
C THR A 377 25.13 5.66 24.89
N GLU A 378 24.55 5.68 26.11
CA GLU A 378 24.55 6.92 26.91
C GLU A 378 25.99 7.44 27.19
N GLU A 379 26.97 6.54 27.25
CA GLU A 379 28.38 6.92 27.39
C GLU A 379 28.91 7.63 26.15
N ASP A 380 28.47 7.19 24.95
CA ASP A 380 28.83 7.81 23.68
C ASP A 380 28.17 9.19 23.50
N LEU A 381 27.03 9.43 24.16
CA LEU A 381 26.29 10.68 24.11
C LEU A 381 26.88 11.77 25.04
N ASN A 382 27.78 11.39 25.94
CA ASN A 382 28.24 12.31 26.99
C ASN A 382 29.29 13.34 26.56
N GLU A 383 29.87 13.24 25.39
CA GLU A 383 30.94 14.19 25.07
C GLU A 383 30.72 15.05 23.82
N GLU A 384 29.94 14.68 22.80
CA GLU A 384 29.85 15.57 21.62
C GLU A 384 28.72 15.29 20.64
N VAL A 385 27.68 14.56 20.99
CA VAL A 385 26.45 14.54 20.16
C VAL A 385 25.65 15.79 20.50
N THR A 386 26.12 16.90 19.95
CA THR A 386 25.36 18.13 19.96
C THR A 386 24.29 18.11 18.88
N ALA A 387 23.42 19.12 18.92
CA ALA A 387 22.27 19.27 18.02
C ALA A 387 22.58 19.28 16.49
N ASP A 388 23.79 19.00 16.10
CA ASP A 388 24.30 18.96 14.72
C ASP A 388 24.40 17.52 14.13
N THR A 389 24.07 16.53 14.91
CA THR A 389 23.90 15.13 14.48
C THR A 389 22.42 14.75 14.60
#